data_d78976eedeef830f98c932010fa796b9
#
_entry.id   d78976eedeef830f98c932010fa796b9
#
_cell.length_a   1.000
_cell.length_b   1.000
_cell.length_c   1.000
_cell.angle_alpha   90.00
_cell.angle_beta   90.00
_cell.angle_gamma   90.00
#
_symmetry.space_group_name_H-M   'P 1'
#
loop_
_entity.id
_entity.type
_entity.pdbx_description
1 polymer ?
#
loop_
_entity_poly.entity_id
_entity_poly.type
_entity_poly.pdbx_seq_one_letter_code
_entity_poly.pdbx_strand_id
1 'polypeptide(L)'
;MSAISAPSSSPAPRTAAASRNRLRGPERVVVAQHRWALWIMGVLPVLATVSLVGAWLWTEHVLDAFAATGCSVTHTTPGCDATVNAYLDRQMWLREVLDRAGLLMMVLPALIGIFVAGPVIARELESGTYRLAWTQSVTPARWLAAKLAVPTVVTLASVSVLSAACTWAQGRADRAYQGQEWHERTAYGSMGTVPVGYALCMLAIGALAGLLLRRTLTAMVVTVIGYGTLVAAFNSVRNSLWPTLTDTFRQGSHYRFPDGAINVGTGWLTDSGRRLPHSACLEWAPDFKQCLTEKNIALRYFDYHPASHFWPLQLVETGILLALAALVVALAFRVLRRHHG
;
A
#
# COMPACT_ATOMS: atom_id res chain seq x y z
N MET A 1 76.02 -7.60 49.62
CA MET A 1 75.07 -6.68 48.95
C MET A 1 74.14 -7.52 48.10
N SER A 2 72.96 -7.82 48.65
CA SER A 2 71.96 -8.72 48.02
C SER A 2 70.93 -7.91 47.35
N ALA A 3 70.74 -8.09 46.03
CA ALA A 3 69.69 -7.48 45.24
C ALA A 3 68.45 -8.35 45.35
N ILE A 4 67.37 -7.74 45.85
CA ILE A 4 66.03 -8.36 45.94
C ILE A 4 65.30 -8.12 44.59
N SER A 5 65.03 -9.23 43.88
CA SER A 5 64.23 -9.23 42.71
C SER A 5 62.73 -9.14 43.06
N ALA A 6 62.02 -8.16 42.60
CA ALA A 6 60.56 -8.03 42.73
C ALA A 6 59.81 -8.90 41.69
N PRO A 7 58.68 -9.53 42.06
CA PRO A 7 57.93 -10.35 41.15
C PRO A 7 57.08 -9.46 40.15
N SER A 8 57.19 -9.77 38.85
CA SER A 8 56.40 -9.18 37.79
C SER A 8 54.97 -9.70 37.84
N SER A 9 54.01 -8.83 38.16
CA SER A 9 52.58 -9.13 38.08
C SER A 9 52.10 -9.03 36.62
N SER A 10 51.76 -10.21 36.04
CA SER A 10 51.06 -10.29 34.76
C SER A 10 49.65 -9.68 34.87
N PRO A 11 49.23 -8.81 33.92
CA PRO A 11 47.87 -8.28 33.91
C PRO A 11 46.89 -9.38 33.45
N ALA A 12 45.82 -9.58 34.22
CA ALA A 12 44.72 -10.47 33.89
C ALA A 12 44.04 -10.11 32.55
N PRO A 13 43.57 -11.11 31.79
CA PRO A 13 42.88 -10.87 30.53
C PRO A 13 41.59 -10.09 30.78
N ARG A 14 41.52 -8.88 30.22
CA ARG A 14 40.27 -8.10 30.17
C ARG A 14 39.23 -8.86 29.34
N THR A 15 38.22 -9.40 30.00
CA THR A 15 37.02 -9.90 29.36
C THR A 15 36.46 -8.81 28.41
N ALA A 16 36.49 -9.09 27.13
CA ALA A 16 35.90 -8.24 26.10
C ALA A 16 34.40 -8.12 26.37
N ALA A 17 34.00 -6.97 26.93
CA ALA A 17 32.61 -6.64 27.06
C ALA A 17 31.95 -6.68 25.66
N ALA A 18 30.88 -7.46 25.53
CA ALA A 18 30.11 -7.62 24.32
C ALA A 18 29.79 -6.24 23.74
N SER A 19 30.34 -5.96 22.57
CA SER A 19 30.12 -4.73 21.82
C SER A 19 28.64 -4.63 21.49
N ARG A 20 27.89 -3.81 22.25
CA ARG A 20 26.57 -3.39 21.84
C ARG A 20 26.70 -2.82 20.42
N ASN A 21 25.94 -3.39 19.49
CA ASN A 21 25.87 -3.02 18.09
C ASN A 21 25.48 -1.53 17.98
N ARG A 22 26.44 -0.62 18.13
CA ARG A 22 26.23 0.81 17.90
C ARG A 22 26.48 1.07 16.43
N LEU A 23 25.47 1.57 15.74
CA LEU A 23 25.61 2.10 14.38
C LEU A 23 26.89 2.92 14.30
N ARG A 24 27.80 2.57 13.38
CA ARG A 24 29.09 3.25 13.16
C ARG A 24 29.12 3.71 11.72
N GLY A 25 29.58 4.96 11.49
CA GLY A 25 29.74 5.48 10.14
C GLY A 25 28.60 6.39 9.67
N PRO A 26 28.40 6.53 8.35
CA PRO A 26 27.44 7.49 7.76
C PRO A 26 25.98 7.22 8.18
N GLU A 27 25.61 5.98 8.53
CA GLU A 27 24.25 5.62 8.96
C GLU A 27 23.87 6.36 10.27
N ARG A 28 24.81 6.52 11.21
CA ARG A 28 24.58 7.25 12.47
C ARG A 28 24.30 8.73 12.21
N VAL A 29 24.97 9.33 11.24
CA VAL A 29 24.75 10.74 10.86
C VAL A 29 23.35 10.89 10.28
N VAL A 30 22.91 9.99 9.40
CA VAL A 30 21.56 9.99 8.81
C VAL A 30 20.49 9.88 9.90
N VAL A 31 20.65 8.95 10.84
CA VAL A 31 19.70 8.77 11.95
C VAL A 31 19.66 10.03 12.83
N ALA A 32 20.80 10.61 13.18
CA ALA A 32 20.86 11.81 14.01
C ALA A 32 20.23 13.03 13.31
N GLN A 33 20.49 13.18 12.01
CA GLN A 33 20.00 14.30 11.19
C GLN A 33 18.48 14.24 10.98
N HIS A 34 17.93 13.03 10.84
CA HIS A 34 16.51 12.80 10.54
C HIS A 34 15.73 12.21 11.72
N ARG A 35 16.25 12.31 12.95
CA ARG A 35 15.65 11.72 14.15
C ARG A 35 14.16 12.02 14.30
N TRP A 36 13.73 13.24 14.06
CA TRP A 36 12.31 13.62 14.17
C TRP A 36 11.45 12.96 13.10
N ALA A 37 11.91 12.91 11.85
CA ALA A 37 11.21 12.22 10.77
C ALA A 37 11.11 10.70 11.06
N LEU A 38 12.19 10.09 11.57
CA LEU A 38 12.21 8.68 11.96
C LEU A 38 11.28 8.40 13.15
N TRP A 39 11.22 9.31 14.13
CA TRP A 39 10.29 9.22 15.25
C TRP A 39 8.83 9.30 14.76
N ILE A 40 8.51 10.23 13.88
CA ILE A 40 7.16 10.36 13.29
C ILE A 40 6.81 9.09 12.52
N MET A 41 7.72 8.59 11.68
CA MET A 41 7.53 7.36 10.92
C MET A 41 7.46 6.10 11.79
N GLY A 42 7.97 6.12 13.01
CA GLY A 42 7.84 5.03 13.98
C GLY A 42 6.58 5.11 14.83
N VAL A 43 6.27 6.27 15.36
CA VAL A 43 5.16 6.50 16.30
C VAL A 43 3.81 6.52 15.58
N LEU A 44 3.73 7.17 14.42
CA LEU A 44 2.47 7.33 13.69
C LEU A 44 1.83 5.99 13.26
N PRO A 45 2.59 4.99 12.74
CA PRO A 45 2.06 3.66 12.47
C PRO A 45 1.52 2.95 13.72
N VAL A 46 2.22 3.09 14.84
CA VAL A 46 1.78 2.49 16.11
C VAL A 46 0.46 3.10 16.55
N LEU A 47 0.38 4.44 16.56
CA LEU A 47 -0.85 5.15 16.92
C LEU A 47 -2.02 4.79 15.97
N ALA A 48 -1.76 4.75 14.67
CA ALA A 48 -2.78 4.37 13.69
C ALA A 48 -3.24 2.92 13.89
N THR A 49 -2.32 1.99 14.16
CA THR A 49 -2.66 0.59 14.46
C THR A 49 -3.50 0.49 15.74
N VAL A 50 -3.10 1.18 16.81
CA VAL A 50 -3.86 1.21 18.07
C VAL A 50 -5.26 1.80 17.85
N SER A 51 -5.37 2.87 17.05
CA SER A 51 -6.67 3.48 16.71
C SER A 51 -7.56 2.53 15.91
N LEU A 52 -7.02 1.81 14.92
CA LEU A 52 -7.76 0.81 14.14
C LEU A 52 -8.22 -0.37 14.99
N VAL A 53 -7.35 -0.87 15.87
CA VAL A 53 -7.70 -1.95 16.81
C VAL A 53 -8.77 -1.46 17.79
N GLY A 54 -8.64 -0.25 18.29
CA GLY A 54 -9.64 0.36 19.18
C GLY A 54 -11.00 0.54 18.51
N ALA A 55 -11.02 1.04 17.28
CA ALA A 55 -12.24 1.17 16.49
C ALA A 55 -12.91 -0.18 16.24
N TRP A 56 -12.10 -1.22 15.97
CA TRP A 56 -12.59 -2.57 15.79
C TRP A 56 -13.20 -3.15 17.08
N LEU A 57 -12.48 -3.08 18.21
CA LEU A 57 -12.98 -3.58 19.51
C LEU A 57 -14.30 -2.89 19.88
N TRP A 58 -14.40 -1.58 19.62
CA TRP A 58 -15.63 -0.84 19.81
C TRP A 58 -16.77 -1.38 18.94
N THR A 59 -16.49 -1.70 17.67
CA THR A 59 -17.49 -2.23 16.74
C THR A 59 -17.98 -3.61 17.16
N GLU A 60 -17.11 -4.51 17.59
CA GLU A 60 -17.51 -5.83 18.13
C GLU A 60 -18.44 -5.67 19.31
N HIS A 61 -18.13 -4.76 20.24
CA HIS A 61 -19.00 -4.46 21.37
C HIS A 61 -20.40 -3.97 20.94
N VAL A 62 -20.46 -3.13 19.89
CA VAL A 62 -21.74 -2.63 19.33
C VAL A 62 -22.52 -3.76 18.64
N LEU A 63 -21.84 -4.66 17.91
CA LEU A 63 -22.45 -5.82 17.27
C LEU A 63 -23.06 -6.77 18.30
N ASP A 64 -22.33 -7.09 19.36
CA ASP A 64 -22.79 -7.96 20.44
C ASP A 64 -23.97 -7.33 21.20
N ALA A 65 -23.89 -6.04 21.48
CA ALA A 65 -24.98 -5.30 22.12
C ALA A 65 -26.25 -5.29 21.26
N PHE A 66 -26.12 -5.11 19.94
CA PHE A 66 -27.27 -5.17 19.02
C PHE A 66 -27.84 -6.58 18.93
N ALA A 67 -27.01 -7.61 18.84
CA ALA A 67 -27.46 -9.00 18.83
C ALA A 67 -28.25 -9.38 20.09
N ALA A 68 -27.90 -8.81 21.25
CA ALA A 68 -28.59 -9.03 22.51
C ALA A 68 -30.02 -8.40 22.56
N THR A 69 -30.32 -7.42 21.69
CA THR A 69 -31.65 -6.78 21.66
C THR A 69 -32.72 -7.61 20.95
N GLY A 70 -32.35 -8.64 20.18
CA GLY A 70 -33.26 -9.43 19.35
C GLY A 70 -33.87 -8.68 18.17
N CYS A 71 -33.45 -7.43 17.92
CA CYS A 71 -33.86 -6.65 16.75
C CYS A 71 -33.14 -7.15 15.48
N SER A 72 -33.78 -7.02 14.31
CA SER A 72 -33.22 -7.40 13.01
C SER A 72 -33.25 -6.21 12.06
N VAL A 73 -32.17 -6.07 11.27
CA VAL A 73 -32.08 -5.05 10.22
C VAL A 73 -32.99 -5.38 9.02
N THR A 74 -33.22 -6.66 8.76
CA THR A 74 -34.03 -7.14 7.60
C THR A 74 -35.52 -7.25 7.92
N HIS A 75 -35.87 -7.41 9.20
CA HIS A 75 -37.26 -7.53 9.66
C HIS A 75 -37.46 -6.62 10.88
N THR A 76 -37.76 -5.36 10.62
CA THR A 76 -38.02 -4.38 11.69
C THR A 76 -39.34 -4.70 12.37
N THR A 77 -39.25 -5.03 13.66
CA THR A 77 -40.42 -5.17 14.53
C THR A 77 -40.74 -3.82 15.17
N PRO A 78 -42.04 -3.52 15.47
CA PRO A 78 -42.42 -2.28 16.15
C PRO A 78 -41.61 -2.10 17.44
N GLY A 79 -40.99 -0.93 17.61
CA GLY A 79 -40.13 -0.60 18.76
C GLY A 79 -38.63 -0.83 18.55
N CYS A 80 -38.22 -1.48 17.46
CA CYS A 80 -36.80 -1.67 17.12
C CYS A 80 -36.17 -0.52 16.27
N ASP A 81 -36.97 0.40 15.73
CA ASP A 81 -36.51 1.40 14.76
C ASP A 81 -35.32 2.24 15.26
N ALA A 82 -35.42 2.73 16.51
CA ALA A 82 -34.37 3.54 17.12
C ALA A 82 -33.07 2.72 17.33
N THR A 83 -33.19 1.45 17.72
CA THR A 83 -32.07 0.53 17.95
C THR A 83 -31.38 0.16 16.64
N VAL A 84 -32.18 -0.12 15.59
CA VAL A 84 -31.67 -0.45 14.25
C VAL A 84 -30.96 0.77 13.64
N ASN A 85 -31.56 1.97 13.73
CA ASN A 85 -30.94 3.19 13.22
C ASN A 85 -29.62 3.50 13.95
N ALA A 86 -29.59 3.39 15.28
CA ALA A 86 -28.35 3.59 16.03
C ALA A 86 -27.26 2.56 15.65
N TYR A 87 -27.64 1.33 15.36
CA TYR A 87 -26.73 0.30 14.88
C TYR A 87 -26.18 0.64 13.48
N LEU A 88 -27.04 1.05 12.53
CA LEU A 88 -26.64 1.43 11.18
C LEU A 88 -25.72 2.66 11.18
N ASP A 89 -25.99 3.67 12.01
CA ASP A 89 -25.14 4.85 12.18
C ASP A 89 -23.72 4.46 12.65
N ARG A 90 -23.62 3.48 13.55
CA ARG A 90 -22.32 2.97 14.03
C ARG A 90 -21.57 2.23 12.94
N GLN A 91 -22.26 1.45 12.13
CA GLN A 91 -21.66 0.77 10.97
C GLN A 91 -21.16 1.77 9.93
N MET A 92 -21.94 2.81 9.62
CA MET A 92 -21.48 3.88 8.71
C MET A 92 -20.26 4.62 9.26
N TRP A 93 -20.21 4.88 10.56
CA TRP A 93 -19.05 5.51 11.20
C TRP A 93 -17.78 4.64 11.04
N LEU A 94 -17.87 3.32 11.28
CA LEU A 94 -16.73 2.40 11.06
C LEU A 94 -16.25 2.43 9.62
N ARG A 95 -17.19 2.35 8.68
CA ARG A 95 -16.87 2.43 7.23
C ARG A 95 -16.13 3.72 6.92
N GLU A 96 -16.57 4.85 7.45
CA GLU A 96 -15.91 6.14 7.27
C GLU A 96 -14.49 6.16 7.86
N VAL A 97 -14.26 5.56 9.02
CA VAL A 97 -12.92 5.42 9.62
C VAL A 97 -12.01 4.60 8.74
N LEU A 98 -12.49 3.46 8.21
CA LEU A 98 -11.73 2.61 7.30
C LEU A 98 -11.44 3.30 5.97
N ASP A 99 -12.40 4.03 5.40
CA ASP A 99 -12.21 4.81 4.17
C ASP A 99 -11.14 5.90 4.36
N ARG A 100 -11.19 6.63 5.46
CA ARG A 100 -10.18 7.65 5.78
C ARG A 100 -8.80 7.04 6.01
N ALA A 101 -8.73 5.91 6.71
CA ALA A 101 -7.48 5.18 6.87
C ALA A 101 -6.93 4.70 5.52
N GLY A 102 -7.81 4.19 4.64
CA GLY A 102 -7.48 3.81 3.28
C GLY A 102 -6.94 4.97 2.44
N LEU A 103 -7.59 6.13 2.51
CA LEU A 103 -7.14 7.35 1.84
C LEU A 103 -5.75 7.79 2.33
N LEU A 104 -5.53 7.79 3.64
CA LEU A 104 -4.22 8.11 4.22
C LEU A 104 -3.15 7.13 3.74
N MET A 105 -3.45 5.83 3.69
CA MET A 105 -2.55 4.81 3.17
C MET A 105 -2.22 5.01 1.69
N MET A 106 -3.18 5.45 0.87
CA MET A 106 -2.94 5.79 -0.53
C MET A 106 -2.04 7.02 -0.71
N VAL A 107 -2.17 8.02 0.16
CA VAL A 107 -1.35 9.25 0.08
C VAL A 107 0.05 9.05 0.67
N LEU A 108 0.21 8.13 1.62
CA LEU A 108 1.47 7.90 2.34
C LEU A 108 2.68 7.63 1.43
N PRO A 109 2.61 6.81 0.36
CA PRO A 109 3.72 6.61 -0.58
C PRO A 109 4.19 7.90 -1.23
N ALA A 110 3.25 8.78 -1.63
CA ALA A 110 3.59 10.10 -2.18
C ALA A 110 4.35 10.94 -1.14
N LEU A 111 3.85 11.01 0.10
CA LEU A 111 4.49 11.76 1.17
C LEU A 111 5.91 11.26 1.46
N ILE A 112 6.12 9.94 1.44
CA ILE A 112 7.46 9.34 1.61
C ILE A 112 8.39 9.77 0.48
N GLY A 113 7.97 9.69 -0.76
CA GLY A 113 8.76 10.12 -1.91
C GLY A 113 9.08 11.61 -1.87
N ILE A 114 8.08 12.45 -1.57
CA ILE A 114 8.19 13.91 -1.58
C ILE A 114 9.03 14.43 -0.42
N PHE A 115 8.77 13.98 0.81
CA PHE A 115 9.34 14.59 2.00
C PHE A 115 10.54 13.85 2.58
N VAL A 116 10.71 12.55 2.26
CA VAL A 116 11.83 11.76 2.75
C VAL A 116 12.90 11.61 1.68
N ALA A 117 12.59 10.96 0.56
CA ALA A 117 13.61 10.55 -0.40
C ALA A 117 14.16 11.72 -1.22
N GLY A 118 13.31 12.56 -1.78
CA GLY A 118 13.70 13.71 -2.59
C GLY A 118 14.58 14.69 -1.80
N PRO A 119 14.10 15.22 -0.67
CA PRO A 119 14.85 16.21 0.11
C PRO A 119 16.14 15.67 0.74
N VAL A 120 16.18 14.40 1.17
CA VAL A 120 17.39 13.80 1.77
C VAL A 120 18.59 13.86 0.82
N ILE A 121 18.36 13.74 -0.47
CA ILE A 121 19.42 13.78 -1.49
C ILE A 121 19.55 15.18 -2.09
N ALA A 122 18.44 15.78 -2.54
CA ALA A 122 18.46 17.07 -3.23
C ALA A 122 19.04 18.19 -2.37
N ARG A 123 18.69 18.24 -1.07
CA ARG A 123 19.14 19.27 -0.15
C ARG A 123 20.66 19.29 0.07
N GLU A 124 21.28 18.10 0.15
CA GLU A 124 22.74 18.01 0.28
C GLU A 124 23.45 18.37 -1.02
N LEU A 125 22.85 18.05 -2.17
CA LEU A 125 23.38 18.44 -3.47
C LEU A 125 23.22 19.95 -3.71
N GLU A 126 22.09 20.53 -3.31
CA GLU A 126 21.78 21.95 -3.43
C GLU A 126 22.70 22.79 -2.54
N SER A 127 22.94 22.37 -1.28
CA SER A 127 23.82 23.07 -0.33
C SER A 127 25.33 22.83 -0.54
N GLY A 128 25.70 21.85 -1.39
CA GLY A 128 27.09 21.46 -1.62
C GLY A 128 27.74 20.66 -0.47
N THR A 129 27.01 20.33 0.59
CA THR A 129 27.54 19.61 1.78
C THR A 129 28.01 18.19 1.46
N TYR A 130 27.54 17.58 0.37
CA TYR A 130 28.04 16.28 -0.12
C TYR A 130 29.56 16.28 -0.37
N ARG A 131 30.16 17.43 -0.77
CA ARG A 131 31.59 17.55 -1.00
C ARG A 131 32.41 17.24 0.25
N LEU A 132 31.96 17.72 1.40
CA LEU A 132 32.59 17.45 2.68
C LEU A 132 32.58 15.96 3.02
N ALA A 133 31.46 15.25 2.74
CA ALA A 133 31.36 13.83 2.98
C ALA A 133 32.33 13.02 2.08
N TRP A 134 32.54 13.46 0.84
CA TRP A 134 33.41 12.77 -0.11
C TRP A 134 34.90 13.06 0.11
N THR A 135 35.27 14.17 0.75
CA THR A 135 36.64 14.40 1.18
C THR A 135 37.06 13.57 2.40
N GLN A 136 36.09 12.99 3.12
CA GLN A 136 36.29 12.18 4.34
C GLN A 136 36.30 10.66 4.06
N SER A 137 36.88 10.18 2.96
CA SER A 137 36.98 8.76 2.61
C SER A 137 35.67 7.99 2.37
N VAL A 138 34.53 8.65 2.23
CA VAL A 138 33.25 8.02 1.89
C VAL A 138 33.06 8.04 0.39
N THR A 139 33.00 6.88 -0.25
CA THR A 139 32.74 6.80 -1.70
C THR A 139 31.30 7.28 -2.01
N PRO A 140 31.06 7.92 -3.19
CA PRO A 140 29.72 8.37 -3.58
C PRO A 140 28.68 7.26 -3.54
N ALA A 141 29.05 6.03 -3.95
CA ALA A 141 28.15 4.88 -3.90
C ALA A 141 27.75 4.51 -2.46
N ARG A 142 28.71 4.52 -1.52
CA ARG A 142 28.44 4.23 -0.10
C ARG A 142 27.59 5.33 0.55
N TRP A 143 27.81 6.58 0.16
CA TRP A 143 26.99 7.71 0.60
C TRP A 143 25.54 7.53 0.14
N LEU A 144 25.28 7.24 -1.15
CA LEU A 144 23.92 7.02 -1.66
C LEU A 144 23.27 5.79 -1.01
N ALA A 145 24.00 4.69 -0.87
CA ALA A 145 23.50 3.48 -0.21
C ALA A 145 23.06 3.76 1.23
N ALA A 146 23.84 4.50 2.02
CA ALA A 146 23.48 4.88 3.39
C ALA A 146 22.23 5.79 3.44
N LYS A 147 22.10 6.73 2.48
CA LYS A 147 20.94 7.62 2.37
C LYS A 147 19.66 6.89 1.98
N LEU A 148 19.76 5.79 1.26
CA LEU A 148 18.61 4.96 0.87
C LEU A 148 18.28 3.89 1.93
N ALA A 149 19.29 3.26 2.54
CA ALA A 149 19.11 2.12 3.42
C ALA A 149 18.20 2.42 4.62
N VAL A 150 18.49 3.50 5.35
CA VAL A 150 17.72 3.85 6.56
C VAL A 150 16.25 4.18 6.22
N PRO A 151 15.94 5.09 5.28
CA PRO A 151 14.56 5.34 4.88
C PRO A 151 13.85 4.10 4.33
N THR A 152 14.55 3.24 3.57
CA THR A 152 13.97 2.00 3.03
C THR A 152 13.53 1.05 4.15
N VAL A 153 14.39 0.79 5.14
CA VAL A 153 14.06 -0.10 6.26
C VAL A 153 12.90 0.46 7.08
N VAL A 154 12.94 1.74 7.41
CA VAL A 154 11.87 2.39 8.18
C VAL A 154 10.56 2.39 7.40
N THR A 155 10.57 2.74 6.12
CA THR A 155 9.39 2.72 5.24
C THR A 155 8.81 1.30 5.13
N LEU A 156 9.67 0.31 4.87
CA LEU A 156 9.26 -1.09 4.79
C LEU A 156 8.56 -1.53 6.08
N ALA A 157 9.17 -1.30 7.24
CA ALA A 157 8.60 -1.68 8.53
C ALA A 157 7.29 -0.96 8.82
N SER A 158 7.27 0.38 8.69
CA SER A 158 6.11 1.21 9.02
C SER A 158 4.92 0.93 8.12
N VAL A 159 5.13 0.88 6.80
CA VAL A 159 4.03 0.66 5.84
C VAL A 159 3.53 -0.77 5.90
N SER A 160 4.41 -1.76 6.15
CA SER A 160 3.98 -3.15 6.33
C SER A 160 3.10 -3.33 7.56
N VAL A 161 3.45 -2.71 8.70
CA VAL A 161 2.64 -2.75 9.93
C VAL A 161 1.27 -2.11 9.70
N LEU A 162 1.23 -0.93 9.08
CA LEU A 162 -0.03 -0.24 8.75
C LEU A 162 -0.89 -1.04 7.79
N SER A 163 -0.30 -1.57 6.72
CA SER A 163 -1.04 -2.38 5.73
C SER A 163 -1.57 -3.68 6.35
N ALA A 164 -0.79 -4.33 7.21
CA ALA A 164 -1.24 -5.51 7.94
C ALA A 164 -2.42 -5.17 8.88
N ALA A 165 -2.35 -4.03 9.58
CA ALA A 165 -3.44 -3.55 10.43
C ALA A 165 -4.72 -3.25 9.62
N CYS A 166 -4.60 -2.59 8.47
CA CYS A 166 -5.73 -2.34 7.56
C CYS A 166 -6.32 -3.65 7.02
N THR A 167 -5.48 -4.59 6.58
CA THR A 167 -5.92 -5.90 6.07
C THR A 167 -6.67 -6.68 7.16
N TRP A 168 -6.15 -6.65 8.38
CA TRP A 168 -6.78 -7.30 9.53
C TRP A 168 -8.13 -6.66 9.90
N ALA A 169 -8.20 -5.32 9.90
CA ALA A 169 -9.43 -4.59 10.20
C ALA A 169 -10.50 -4.82 9.14
N GLN A 170 -10.14 -4.79 7.85
CA GLN A 170 -11.05 -5.04 6.74
C GLN A 170 -11.60 -6.46 6.74
N GLY A 171 -10.77 -7.49 6.93
CA GLY A 171 -11.22 -8.88 6.95
C GLY A 171 -12.20 -9.20 8.08
N ARG A 172 -12.39 -8.27 9.01
CA ARG A 172 -13.39 -8.35 10.07
C ARG A 172 -14.60 -7.45 9.83
N ALA A 173 -14.41 -6.37 9.09
CA ALA A 173 -15.49 -5.50 8.64
C ALA A 173 -16.42 -6.19 7.64
N ASP A 174 -15.96 -7.22 6.91
CA ASP A 174 -16.78 -8.03 5.99
C ASP A 174 -17.99 -8.69 6.65
N ARG A 175 -17.99 -8.82 7.98
CA ARG A 175 -19.15 -9.30 8.77
C ARG A 175 -20.18 -8.22 9.06
N ALA A 176 -19.80 -6.96 8.83
CA ALA A 176 -20.70 -5.84 9.03
C ALA A 176 -21.64 -5.68 7.82
N TYR A 177 -22.88 -5.32 8.07
CA TYR A 177 -23.93 -5.15 7.05
C TYR A 177 -23.56 -4.22 5.90
N GLN A 178 -22.60 -3.32 6.10
CA GLN A 178 -22.09 -2.36 5.12
C GLN A 178 -20.55 -2.41 5.00
N GLY A 179 -19.97 -3.61 5.06
CA GLY A 179 -18.54 -3.81 4.88
C GLY A 179 -18.03 -3.19 3.57
N GLN A 180 -16.79 -2.75 3.59
CA GLN A 180 -16.13 -2.22 2.42
C GLN A 180 -15.67 -3.38 1.52
N GLU A 181 -16.01 -3.36 0.23
CA GLU A 181 -15.61 -4.40 -0.69
C GLU A 181 -14.09 -4.32 -0.97
N TRP A 182 -13.41 -5.47 -1.02
CA TRP A 182 -11.96 -5.56 -1.22
C TRP A 182 -11.46 -4.82 -2.47
N HIS A 183 -12.29 -4.71 -3.50
CA HIS A 183 -11.97 -4.07 -4.77
C HIS A 183 -12.21 -2.56 -4.79
N GLU A 184 -12.83 -2.00 -3.75
CA GLU A 184 -12.93 -0.55 -3.61
C GLU A 184 -11.53 0.06 -3.56
N ARG A 185 -11.37 1.23 -4.19
CA ARG A 185 -10.03 1.84 -4.39
C ARG A 185 -9.28 2.05 -3.07
N THR A 186 -9.97 2.52 -2.04
CA THR A 186 -9.41 2.77 -0.72
C THR A 186 -9.04 1.48 0.01
N ALA A 187 -9.90 0.46 -0.07
CA ALA A 187 -9.66 -0.86 0.49
C ALA A 187 -8.46 -1.53 -0.17
N TYR A 188 -8.50 -1.69 -1.50
CA TYR A 188 -7.42 -2.35 -2.25
C TYR A 188 -6.07 -1.65 -2.07
N GLY A 189 -6.07 -0.30 -2.10
CA GLY A 189 -4.86 0.52 -1.97
C GLY A 189 -4.29 0.61 -0.56
N SER A 190 -5.01 0.13 0.46
CA SER A 190 -4.56 0.15 1.86
C SER A 190 -4.17 -1.23 2.41
N MET A 191 -4.63 -2.29 1.77
CA MET A 191 -4.44 -3.67 2.20
C MET A 191 -3.31 -4.38 1.45
N GLY A 192 -2.84 -5.49 2.02
CA GLY A 192 -1.90 -6.40 1.37
C GLY A 192 -0.52 -5.82 1.15
N THR A 193 0.09 -6.12 0.00
CA THR A 193 1.48 -5.77 -0.30
C THR A 193 1.64 -4.52 -1.18
N VAL A 194 0.59 -4.11 -1.88
CA VAL A 194 0.61 -2.98 -2.83
C VAL A 194 1.05 -1.67 -2.18
N PRO A 195 0.57 -1.24 -0.98
CA PRO A 195 1.03 -0.01 -0.34
C PRO A 195 2.54 0.02 -0.11
N VAL A 196 3.12 -1.14 0.25
CA VAL A 196 4.56 -1.29 0.46
C VAL A 196 5.31 -1.13 -0.87
N GLY A 197 4.80 -1.76 -1.94
CA GLY A 197 5.34 -1.62 -3.29
C GLY A 197 5.37 -0.17 -3.76
N TYR A 198 4.25 0.56 -3.62
CA TYR A 198 4.20 1.98 -3.94
C TYR A 198 5.17 2.81 -3.10
N ALA A 199 5.24 2.58 -1.79
CA ALA A 199 6.09 3.35 -0.89
C ALA A 199 7.58 3.19 -1.25
N LEU A 200 8.04 1.97 -1.51
CA LEU A 200 9.41 1.69 -1.94
C LEU A 200 9.71 2.26 -3.34
N CYS A 201 8.76 2.15 -4.26
CA CYS A 201 8.89 2.71 -5.59
C CYS A 201 9.00 4.24 -5.55
N MET A 202 8.16 4.91 -4.75
CA MET A 202 8.18 6.36 -4.59
C MET A 202 9.43 6.85 -3.88
N LEU A 203 9.96 6.08 -2.93
CA LEU A 203 11.25 6.35 -2.31
C LEU A 203 12.37 6.32 -3.36
N ALA A 204 12.37 5.34 -4.25
CA ALA A 204 13.35 5.24 -5.34
C ALA A 204 13.22 6.39 -6.34
N ILE A 205 12.00 6.72 -6.78
CA ILE A 205 11.71 7.81 -7.72
C ILE A 205 12.12 9.16 -7.12
N GLY A 206 11.74 9.43 -5.85
CA GLY A 206 12.13 10.65 -5.15
C GLY A 206 13.65 10.81 -5.04
N ALA A 207 14.35 9.72 -4.73
CA ALA A 207 15.80 9.68 -4.66
C ALA A 207 16.47 10.01 -6.02
N LEU A 208 15.99 9.39 -7.10
CA LEU A 208 16.49 9.65 -8.44
C LEU A 208 16.20 11.08 -8.88
N ALA A 209 14.98 11.59 -8.62
CA ALA A 209 14.61 12.96 -8.91
C ALA A 209 15.52 13.95 -8.15
N GLY A 210 15.78 13.71 -6.86
CA GLY A 210 16.70 14.51 -6.06
C GLY A 210 18.13 14.53 -6.62
N LEU A 211 18.61 13.37 -7.11
CA LEU A 211 19.94 13.25 -7.68
C LEU A 211 20.09 13.98 -9.03
N LEU A 212 19.05 13.87 -9.90
CA LEU A 212 19.07 14.48 -11.23
C LEU A 212 18.86 16.00 -11.19
N LEU A 213 17.89 16.44 -10.43
CA LEU A 213 17.45 17.84 -10.45
C LEU A 213 18.28 18.73 -9.51
N ARG A 214 18.89 18.15 -8.48
CA ARG A 214 19.73 18.86 -7.49
C ARG A 214 19.06 20.08 -6.86
N ARG A 215 17.73 20.15 -6.93
CA ARG A 215 16.87 21.20 -6.35
C ARG A 215 15.70 20.53 -5.63
N THR A 216 15.53 20.86 -4.37
CA THR A 216 14.57 20.22 -3.50
C THR A 216 13.13 20.35 -4.00
N LEU A 217 12.69 21.58 -4.32
CA LEU A 217 11.31 21.81 -4.77
C LEU A 217 10.98 21.12 -6.10
N THR A 218 11.88 21.20 -7.08
CA THR A 218 11.66 20.53 -8.38
C THR A 218 11.63 19.02 -8.24
N ALA A 219 12.45 18.43 -7.37
CA ALA A 219 12.41 17.00 -7.09
C ALA A 219 11.08 16.58 -6.46
N MET A 220 10.55 17.38 -5.52
CA MET A 220 9.22 17.14 -4.93
C MET A 220 8.12 17.15 -5.98
N VAL A 221 8.08 18.16 -6.86
CA VAL A 221 7.05 18.26 -7.93
C VAL A 221 7.10 17.07 -8.88
N VAL A 222 8.31 16.71 -9.34
CA VAL A 222 8.48 15.53 -10.25
C VAL A 222 8.06 14.25 -9.55
N THR A 223 8.30 14.12 -8.25
CA THR A 223 7.87 12.96 -7.47
C THR A 223 6.34 12.87 -7.37
N VAL A 224 5.63 14.01 -7.17
CA VAL A 224 4.15 14.06 -7.17
C VAL A 224 3.60 13.61 -8.53
N ILE A 225 4.14 14.16 -9.61
CA ILE A 225 3.72 13.79 -10.98
C ILE A 225 3.96 12.30 -11.22
N GLY A 226 5.13 11.80 -10.84
CA GLY A 226 5.47 10.37 -10.95
C GLY A 226 4.50 9.47 -10.19
N TYR A 227 4.11 9.86 -8.98
CA TYR A 227 3.09 9.14 -8.21
C TYR A 227 1.73 9.13 -8.91
N GLY A 228 1.23 10.29 -9.32
CA GLY A 228 -0.05 10.40 -10.04
C GLY A 228 -0.07 9.56 -11.31
N THR A 229 1.02 9.58 -12.08
CA THR A 229 1.18 8.76 -13.30
C THR A 229 1.14 7.27 -12.99
N LEU A 230 1.86 6.82 -11.97
CA LEU A 230 1.87 5.42 -11.53
C LEU A 230 0.49 4.94 -11.10
N VAL A 231 -0.19 5.71 -10.24
CA VAL A 231 -1.55 5.38 -9.78
C VAL A 231 -2.53 5.33 -10.95
N ALA A 232 -2.47 6.29 -11.87
CA ALA A 232 -3.33 6.31 -13.06
C ALA A 232 -3.07 5.08 -13.96
N ALA A 233 -1.80 4.76 -14.21
CA ALA A 233 -1.41 3.61 -15.01
C ALA A 233 -1.91 2.28 -14.40
N PHE A 234 -1.67 2.05 -13.11
CA PHE A 234 -2.13 0.83 -12.47
C PHE A 234 -3.65 0.76 -12.38
N ASN A 235 -4.35 1.87 -12.11
CA ASN A 235 -5.81 1.87 -12.12
C ASN A 235 -6.40 1.49 -13.50
N SER A 236 -5.72 1.83 -14.59
CA SER A 236 -6.19 1.48 -15.94
C SER A 236 -5.94 0.02 -16.33
N VAL A 237 -4.90 -0.62 -15.77
CA VAL A 237 -4.50 -1.99 -16.17
C VAL A 237 -4.77 -3.04 -15.08
N ARG A 238 -5.13 -2.64 -13.86
CA ARG A 238 -5.25 -3.55 -12.70
C ARG A 238 -6.11 -4.77 -12.99
N ASN A 239 -7.29 -4.58 -13.58
CA ASN A 239 -8.20 -5.66 -13.90
C ASN A 239 -7.69 -6.61 -15.00
N SER A 240 -6.61 -6.24 -15.69
CA SER A 240 -5.95 -7.07 -16.70
C SER A 240 -4.69 -7.77 -16.17
N LEU A 241 -4.28 -7.52 -14.92
CA LEU A 241 -3.07 -8.11 -14.34
C LEU A 241 -3.24 -9.59 -13.98
N TRP A 242 -4.48 -10.08 -13.93
CA TRP A 242 -4.80 -11.48 -13.66
C TRP A 242 -5.97 -11.93 -14.54
N PRO A 243 -6.00 -13.20 -14.98
CA PRO A 243 -7.11 -13.71 -15.79
C PRO A 243 -8.44 -13.63 -15.04
N THR A 244 -9.48 -13.14 -15.71
CA THR A 244 -10.86 -13.12 -15.20
C THR A 244 -11.49 -14.48 -15.26
N LEU A 245 -12.46 -14.76 -14.39
CA LEU A 245 -13.39 -15.86 -14.54
C LEU A 245 -14.59 -15.38 -15.37
N THR A 246 -15.20 -16.29 -16.11
CA THR A 246 -16.39 -16.01 -16.92
C THR A 246 -17.53 -16.94 -16.49
N ASP A 247 -18.64 -16.33 -16.09
CA ASP A 247 -19.91 -17.04 -15.90
C ASP A 247 -20.85 -16.73 -17.06
N THR A 248 -21.61 -17.75 -17.48
CA THR A 248 -22.61 -17.63 -18.53
C THR A 248 -23.98 -18.12 -18.02
N PHE A 249 -25.03 -17.40 -18.35
CA PHE A 249 -26.38 -17.74 -17.93
C PHE A 249 -27.41 -17.28 -18.99
N ARG A 250 -28.60 -17.88 -18.96
CA ARG A 250 -29.69 -17.49 -19.87
C ARG A 250 -30.34 -16.19 -19.40
N GLN A 251 -30.70 -15.33 -20.33
CA GLN A 251 -31.47 -14.13 -20.03
C GLN A 251 -32.80 -14.51 -19.35
N GLY A 252 -33.11 -13.82 -18.24
CA GLY A 252 -34.31 -14.09 -17.43
C GLY A 252 -34.16 -15.21 -16.40
N SER A 253 -33.01 -15.90 -16.33
CA SER A 253 -32.74 -16.81 -15.22
C SER A 253 -32.35 -16.02 -13.94
N HIS A 254 -32.62 -16.62 -12.77
CA HIS A 254 -32.17 -16.09 -11.49
C HIS A 254 -30.66 -16.32 -11.34
N TYR A 255 -29.86 -15.44 -11.95
CA TYR A 255 -28.42 -15.45 -11.74
C TYR A 255 -28.06 -14.60 -10.52
N ARG A 256 -27.35 -15.21 -9.55
CA ARG A 256 -26.78 -14.50 -8.41
C ARG A 256 -25.30 -14.26 -8.67
N PHE A 257 -24.93 -13.00 -8.78
CA PHE A 257 -23.52 -12.61 -8.90
C PHE A 257 -22.77 -13.03 -7.63
N PRO A 258 -21.54 -13.60 -7.73
CA PRO A 258 -20.81 -14.06 -6.56
C PRO A 258 -20.54 -12.91 -5.58
N ASP A 259 -20.77 -13.15 -4.28
CA ASP A 259 -20.56 -12.16 -3.23
C ASP A 259 -19.07 -11.73 -3.21
N GLY A 260 -18.80 -10.43 -3.07
CA GLY A 260 -17.46 -9.87 -3.07
C GLY A 260 -16.71 -9.96 -4.39
N ALA A 261 -17.38 -10.26 -5.51
CA ALA A 261 -16.77 -10.24 -6.83
C ALA A 261 -16.90 -8.86 -7.50
N ILE A 262 -15.91 -8.48 -8.29
CA ILE A 262 -15.97 -7.29 -9.15
C ILE A 262 -16.25 -7.67 -10.59
N ASN A 263 -17.26 -7.05 -11.19
CA ASN A 263 -17.53 -7.17 -12.62
C ASN A 263 -16.49 -6.37 -13.42
N VAL A 264 -15.79 -7.05 -14.32
CA VAL A 264 -14.79 -6.46 -15.22
C VAL A 264 -15.35 -6.23 -16.60
N GLY A 265 -16.24 -7.12 -17.03
CA GLY A 265 -16.87 -7.03 -18.35
C GLY A 265 -18.16 -7.82 -18.44
N THR A 266 -19.09 -7.36 -19.27
CA THR A 266 -20.35 -8.05 -19.52
C THR A 266 -20.73 -7.93 -20.99
N GLY A 267 -21.46 -8.92 -21.48
CA GLY A 267 -21.96 -8.89 -22.83
C GLY A 267 -22.83 -10.11 -23.14
N TRP A 268 -22.99 -10.35 -24.42
CA TRP A 268 -23.84 -11.39 -24.97
C TRP A 268 -23.02 -12.48 -25.65
N LEU A 269 -23.48 -13.70 -25.54
CA LEU A 269 -22.90 -14.87 -26.19
C LEU A 269 -23.92 -15.43 -27.21
N THR A 270 -23.51 -15.53 -28.47
CA THR A 270 -24.34 -16.13 -29.52
C THR A 270 -24.32 -17.65 -29.41
N ASP A 271 -25.26 -18.34 -30.07
CA ASP A 271 -25.28 -19.81 -30.16
C ASP A 271 -23.99 -20.40 -30.74
N SER A 272 -23.27 -19.62 -31.60
CA SER A 272 -21.97 -20.01 -32.14
C SER A 272 -20.80 -19.76 -31.19
N GLY A 273 -21.04 -19.28 -29.98
CA GLY A 273 -20.01 -18.93 -29.00
C GLY A 273 -19.29 -17.60 -29.23
N ARG A 274 -19.76 -16.76 -30.15
CA ARG A 274 -19.16 -15.44 -30.40
C ARG A 274 -19.60 -14.46 -29.32
N ARG A 275 -18.62 -13.75 -28.71
CA ARG A 275 -18.86 -12.69 -27.73
C ARG A 275 -19.27 -11.40 -28.43
N LEU A 276 -20.33 -10.77 -27.99
CA LEU A 276 -20.80 -9.45 -28.40
C LEU A 276 -20.80 -8.50 -27.20
N PRO A 277 -20.49 -7.22 -27.40
CA PRO A 277 -20.54 -6.24 -26.31
C PRO A 277 -21.98 -6.08 -25.79
N HIS A 278 -22.13 -5.64 -24.54
CA HIS A 278 -23.43 -5.37 -23.93
C HIS A 278 -24.26 -4.38 -24.74
N SER A 279 -23.63 -3.40 -25.40
CA SER A 279 -24.26 -2.42 -26.28
C SER A 279 -24.85 -3.02 -27.56
N ALA A 280 -24.60 -4.28 -27.88
CA ALA A 280 -25.13 -4.92 -29.08
C ALA A 280 -26.66 -5.08 -29.04
N CYS A 281 -27.25 -5.32 -27.85
CA CYS A 281 -28.68 -5.31 -27.58
C CYS A 281 -28.92 -4.69 -26.23
N LEU A 282 -29.62 -3.54 -26.21
CA LEU A 282 -29.84 -2.77 -24.97
C LEU A 282 -31.14 -3.28 -24.30
N GLU A 283 -31.06 -3.64 -23.02
CA GLU A 283 -32.17 -4.23 -22.26
C GLU A 283 -33.40 -3.33 -22.13
N TRP A 284 -33.20 -2.03 -22.20
CA TRP A 284 -34.30 -1.01 -22.14
C TRP A 284 -34.89 -0.65 -23.49
N ALA A 285 -34.34 -1.19 -24.61
CA ALA A 285 -34.86 -0.89 -25.93
C ALA A 285 -36.16 -1.67 -26.19
N PRO A 286 -37.17 -1.05 -26.87
CA PRO A 286 -38.46 -1.72 -27.15
C PRO A 286 -38.32 -3.00 -27.98
N ASP A 287 -37.30 -3.06 -28.83
CA ASP A 287 -36.97 -4.14 -29.75
C ASP A 287 -35.96 -5.16 -29.15
N PHE A 288 -35.72 -5.12 -27.85
CA PHE A 288 -34.71 -5.94 -27.17
C PHE A 288 -34.86 -7.44 -27.53
N LYS A 289 -36.06 -7.99 -27.42
CA LYS A 289 -36.32 -9.42 -27.73
C LYS A 289 -36.03 -9.77 -29.17
N GLN A 290 -36.42 -8.84 -30.11
CA GLN A 290 -36.14 -9.01 -31.51
C GLN A 290 -34.62 -8.96 -31.79
N CYS A 291 -33.89 -8.04 -31.18
CA CYS A 291 -32.46 -7.93 -31.28
C CYS A 291 -31.75 -9.23 -30.83
N LEU A 292 -32.18 -9.85 -29.72
CA LEU A 292 -31.63 -11.13 -29.24
C LEU A 292 -31.80 -12.23 -30.28
N THR A 293 -33.01 -12.30 -30.92
CA THR A 293 -33.34 -13.32 -31.93
C THR A 293 -32.55 -13.09 -33.23
N GLU A 294 -32.50 -11.85 -33.73
CA GLU A 294 -31.79 -11.50 -34.96
C GLU A 294 -30.28 -11.77 -34.86
N LYS A 295 -29.70 -11.60 -33.69
CA LYS A 295 -28.27 -11.82 -33.44
C LYS A 295 -27.96 -13.22 -32.92
N ASN A 296 -28.94 -14.12 -32.82
CA ASN A 296 -28.82 -15.47 -32.27
C ASN A 296 -28.13 -15.47 -30.90
N ILE A 297 -28.56 -14.58 -29.99
CA ILE A 297 -28.02 -14.48 -28.67
C ILE A 297 -28.72 -15.49 -27.75
N ALA A 298 -27.94 -16.45 -27.21
CA ALA A 298 -28.44 -17.48 -26.32
C ALA A 298 -28.21 -17.17 -24.85
N LEU A 299 -27.04 -16.59 -24.55
CA LEU A 299 -26.58 -16.42 -23.19
C LEU A 299 -26.05 -15.00 -22.94
N ARG A 300 -26.03 -14.62 -21.69
CA ARG A 300 -25.29 -13.48 -21.19
C ARG A 300 -24.02 -13.97 -20.50
N TYR A 301 -22.92 -13.24 -20.58
CA TYR A 301 -21.71 -13.51 -19.83
C TYR A 301 -21.31 -12.36 -18.92
N PHE A 302 -20.68 -12.70 -17.81
CA PHE A 302 -19.95 -11.79 -16.94
C PHE A 302 -18.50 -12.26 -16.81
N ASP A 303 -17.57 -11.37 -17.10
CA ASP A 303 -16.17 -11.56 -16.74
C ASP A 303 -15.94 -10.85 -15.41
N TYR A 304 -15.38 -11.56 -14.43
CA TYR A 304 -15.27 -11.04 -13.07
C TYR A 304 -14.02 -11.53 -12.35
N HIS A 305 -13.62 -10.80 -11.31
CA HIS A 305 -12.66 -11.26 -10.32
C HIS A 305 -13.39 -11.61 -9.02
N PRO A 306 -13.34 -12.85 -8.55
CA PRO A 306 -13.83 -13.23 -7.23
C PRO A 306 -12.88 -12.69 -6.13
N ALA A 307 -13.32 -12.71 -4.88
CA ALA A 307 -12.51 -12.29 -3.73
C ALA A 307 -11.17 -13.07 -3.62
N SER A 308 -11.11 -14.31 -4.11
CA SER A 308 -9.87 -15.12 -4.16
C SER A 308 -8.79 -14.52 -5.07
N HIS A 309 -9.14 -13.62 -6.01
CA HIS A 309 -8.18 -12.95 -6.88
C HIS A 309 -7.48 -11.75 -6.21
N PHE A 310 -7.86 -11.39 -4.97
CA PHE A 310 -7.20 -10.32 -4.22
C PHE A 310 -5.68 -10.53 -4.14
N TRP A 311 -5.23 -11.66 -3.61
CA TRP A 311 -3.80 -11.92 -3.43
C TRP A 311 -3.01 -12.03 -4.72
N PRO A 312 -3.46 -12.77 -5.76
CA PRO A 312 -2.79 -12.75 -7.05
C PRO A 312 -2.59 -11.35 -7.63
N LEU A 313 -3.64 -10.52 -7.63
CA LEU A 313 -3.55 -9.14 -8.11
C LEU A 313 -2.57 -8.29 -7.28
N GLN A 314 -2.62 -8.39 -5.95
CA GLN A 314 -1.71 -7.71 -5.03
C GLN A 314 -0.24 -8.08 -5.31
N LEU A 315 0.05 -9.37 -5.47
CA LEU A 315 1.43 -9.85 -5.67
C LEU A 315 1.99 -9.46 -7.03
N VAL A 316 1.18 -9.52 -8.10
CA VAL A 316 1.61 -9.11 -9.45
C VAL A 316 1.88 -7.60 -9.47
N GLU A 317 0.95 -6.77 -8.97
CA GLU A 317 1.12 -5.31 -8.91
C GLU A 317 2.35 -4.94 -8.07
N THR A 318 2.51 -5.54 -6.90
CA THR A 318 3.68 -5.33 -6.03
C THR A 318 4.97 -5.77 -6.72
N GLY A 319 4.99 -6.90 -7.39
CA GLY A 319 6.15 -7.40 -8.13
C GLY A 319 6.62 -6.42 -9.20
N ILE A 320 5.69 -5.86 -9.97
CA ILE A 320 6.00 -4.84 -10.98
C ILE A 320 6.54 -3.56 -10.33
N LEU A 321 5.93 -3.09 -9.23
CA LEU A 321 6.38 -1.91 -8.48
C LEU A 321 7.79 -2.10 -7.90
N LEU A 322 8.10 -3.27 -7.35
CA LEU A 322 9.43 -3.59 -6.82
C LEU A 322 10.49 -3.70 -7.93
N ALA A 323 10.14 -4.29 -9.07
CA ALA A 323 11.02 -4.33 -10.23
C ALA A 323 11.33 -2.92 -10.76
N LEU A 324 10.31 -2.05 -10.82
CA LEU A 324 10.48 -0.65 -11.18
C LEU A 324 11.34 0.09 -10.15
N ALA A 325 11.11 -0.11 -8.86
CA ALA A 325 11.92 0.49 -7.80
C ALA A 325 13.39 0.07 -7.92
N ALA A 326 13.66 -1.22 -8.14
CA ALA A 326 15.02 -1.73 -8.32
C ALA A 326 15.71 -1.12 -9.57
N LEU A 327 14.99 -0.99 -10.68
CA LEU A 327 15.47 -0.33 -11.90
C LEU A 327 15.82 1.14 -11.63
N VAL A 328 14.94 1.87 -10.96
CA VAL A 328 15.13 3.30 -10.61
C VAL A 328 16.33 3.48 -9.69
N VAL A 329 16.50 2.61 -8.68
CA VAL A 329 17.70 2.61 -7.81
C VAL A 329 18.97 2.32 -8.61
N ALA A 330 18.95 1.33 -9.48
CA ALA A 330 20.10 1.02 -10.34
C ALA A 330 20.47 2.22 -11.24
N LEU A 331 19.47 2.91 -11.80
CA LEU A 331 19.67 4.14 -12.56
C LEU A 331 20.28 5.26 -11.69
N ALA A 332 19.84 5.43 -10.45
CA ALA A 332 20.39 6.41 -9.51
C ALA A 332 21.89 6.15 -9.26
N PHE A 333 22.28 4.89 -9.02
CA PHE A 333 23.69 4.52 -8.87
C PHE A 333 24.50 4.74 -10.16
N ARG A 334 23.90 4.44 -11.32
CA ARG A 334 24.56 4.65 -12.62
C ARG A 334 24.79 6.14 -12.91
N VAL A 335 23.79 6.98 -12.64
CA VAL A 335 23.89 8.44 -12.79
C VAL A 335 24.99 8.98 -11.87
N LEU A 336 25.00 8.55 -10.61
CA LEU A 336 26.00 8.97 -9.64
C LEU A 336 27.43 8.63 -10.08
N ARG A 337 27.65 7.41 -10.60
CA ARG A 337 28.97 6.98 -11.13
C ARG A 337 29.41 7.78 -12.34
N ARG A 338 28.50 8.16 -13.24
CA ARG A 338 28.84 8.94 -14.45
C ARG A 338 29.21 10.39 -14.16
N HIS A 339 28.69 10.98 -13.07
CA HIS A 339 28.97 12.37 -12.74
C HIS A 339 30.17 12.53 -11.82
N HIS A 340 30.66 11.48 -11.21
CA HIS A 340 31.67 11.54 -10.15
C HIS A 340 32.70 10.39 -10.19
N GLY A 341 32.71 9.56 -11.23
CA GLY A 341 33.76 8.64 -11.64
C GLY A 341 34.50 9.20 -12.84
#